data_64b7b31cbebb072fad67c66bbc9ab3d4
#
_entry.id   64b7b31cbebb072fad67c66bbc9ab3d4
#
_cell.length_a   1.000
_cell.length_b   1.000
_cell.length_c   1.000
_cell.angle_alpha   90.00
_cell.angle_beta   90.00
_cell.angle_gamma   90.00
#
_symmetry.space_group_name_H-M   'P 1'
#
loop_
_entity.id
_entity.type
_entity.pdbx_description
1 polymer ?
#
loop_
_entity_poly.entity_id
_entity_poly.type
_entity_poly.pdbx_seq_one_letter_code
_entity_poly.pdbx_strand_id
1 'polypeptide(L)'
;ASMNVIEIDAASNNGVDNIREIKEEVAYPPTQGRFKVYIIDEVHMLSIGAFNALLKTLEEPPAYVIFILATTEAHKIPITILSRCQRYDFKRISIDTISARLSELMVAEDISADERALRYVAKAADGSMRDALSLLDQCLAFYMGQELKYENVLEVLGAVDTEVFSDFFRGIVAGDAIGLIHKLEKIIIDGRDLSQFVSDFTWYLRNLMLLQSQTDASDVLEMSEENMKLLKEDAKLTDLNGVMRYIRIFSELSGQLKNSSQKRVMVEVALIKMTQPAMEKGLNDALMDRIAVLERRMETGLEAAARAMAAGGFAAGAGALTGDNGGMTADAAIGGTLAGMGAK
;
A
#
# COMPACT_ATOMS: atom_id res chain seq x y z
N ALA A 1 -8.67 36.28 2.82
CA ALA A 1 -7.63 36.03 1.81
C ALA A 1 -7.32 37.35 1.13
N SER A 2 -6.03 37.71 0.96
CA SER A 2 -5.66 38.95 0.28
C SER A 2 -5.98 38.76 -1.21
N MET A 3 -6.50 39.80 -1.87
CA MET A 3 -6.82 39.79 -3.31
C MET A 3 -5.61 39.44 -4.20
N ASN A 4 -4.42 39.39 -3.62
CA ASN A 4 -3.15 39.12 -4.33
C ASN A 4 -2.60 37.71 -4.13
N VAL A 5 -3.29 36.86 -3.39
CA VAL A 5 -2.96 35.42 -3.24
C VAL A 5 -4.03 34.62 -3.91
N ILE A 6 -3.69 33.98 -5.00
CA ILE A 6 -4.59 33.19 -5.85
C ILE A 6 -4.18 31.74 -5.71
N GLU A 7 -5.07 30.93 -5.18
CA GLU A 7 -4.88 29.48 -5.01
C GLU A 7 -5.71 28.74 -6.05
N ILE A 8 -5.10 27.80 -6.74
CA ILE A 8 -5.65 27.04 -7.85
C ILE A 8 -5.33 25.56 -7.63
N ASP A 9 -6.37 24.76 -7.60
CA ASP A 9 -6.24 23.30 -7.61
C ASP A 9 -6.15 22.82 -9.08
N ALA A 10 -5.01 22.26 -9.45
CA ALA A 10 -4.77 21.72 -10.78
C ALA A 10 -5.59 20.46 -11.09
N ALA A 11 -6.08 19.73 -10.08
CA ALA A 11 -6.96 18.59 -10.30
C ALA A 11 -8.30 19.03 -10.91
N SER A 12 -8.83 20.18 -10.47
CA SER A 12 -10.07 20.77 -10.98
C SER A 12 -9.84 21.69 -12.19
N ASN A 13 -8.63 22.26 -12.33
CA ASN A 13 -8.28 23.29 -13.32
C ASN A 13 -7.07 22.90 -14.17
N ASN A 14 -7.10 21.73 -14.80
CA ASN A 14 -5.96 21.14 -15.55
C ASN A 14 -5.81 21.64 -16.99
N GLY A 15 -6.78 22.45 -17.49
CA GLY A 15 -6.87 22.91 -18.86
C GLY A 15 -5.86 23.99 -19.23
N VAL A 16 -5.52 24.07 -20.52
CA VAL A 16 -4.65 25.11 -21.07
C VAL A 16 -5.28 26.50 -20.92
N ASP A 17 -6.60 26.57 -21.00
CA ASP A 17 -7.32 27.85 -20.99
C ASP A 17 -7.29 28.50 -19.60
N ASN A 18 -7.42 27.71 -18.52
CA ASN A 18 -7.26 28.20 -17.15
C ASN A 18 -5.86 28.80 -16.92
N ILE A 19 -4.83 28.16 -17.47
CA ILE A 19 -3.45 28.67 -17.37
C ILE A 19 -3.22 29.90 -18.25
N ARG A 20 -3.93 30.04 -19.37
CA ARG A 20 -3.89 31.28 -20.18
C ARG A 20 -4.51 32.45 -19.44
N GLU A 21 -5.62 32.25 -18.75
CA GLU A 21 -6.23 33.28 -17.90
C GLU A 21 -5.24 33.76 -16.83
N ILE A 22 -4.56 32.82 -16.14
CA ILE A 22 -3.51 33.17 -15.17
C ILE A 22 -2.42 34.01 -15.84
N LYS A 23 -1.98 33.62 -17.03
CA LYS A 23 -0.94 34.34 -17.76
C LYS A 23 -1.36 35.77 -18.15
N GLU A 24 -2.62 35.99 -18.50
CA GLU A 24 -3.15 37.33 -18.75
C GLU A 24 -3.20 38.15 -17.46
N GLU A 25 -3.65 37.56 -16.36
CA GLU A 25 -3.70 38.19 -15.05
C GLU A 25 -2.31 38.53 -14.47
N VAL A 26 -1.28 37.73 -14.77
CA VAL A 26 0.12 37.97 -14.36
C VAL A 26 0.67 39.26 -14.94
N ALA A 27 0.15 39.75 -16.10
CA ALA A 27 0.57 41.00 -16.71
C ALA A 27 0.19 42.24 -15.88
N TYR A 28 -0.77 42.11 -14.96
CA TYR A 28 -1.24 43.20 -14.14
C TYR A 28 -0.60 43.18 -12.76
N PRO A 29 -0.03 44.34 -12.30
CA PRO A 29 0.59 44.41 -10.98
C PRO A 29 -0.42 44.23 -9.84
N PRO A 30 0.02 43.90 -8.63
CA PRO A 30 -0.85 43.75 -7.48
C PRO A 30 -1.55 45.07 -7.12
N THR A 31 -2.80 45.00 -6.74
CA THR A 31 -3.58 46.19 -6.32
C THR A 31 -3.19 46.68 -4.94
N GLN A 32 -2.68 45.80 -4.08
CA GLN A 32 -2.18 46.10 -2.74
C GLN A 32 -0.95 45.27 -2.44
N GLY A 33 0.02 45.82 -1.72
CA GLY A 33 1.23 45.11 -1.35
C GLY A 33 2.28 45.05 -2.47
N ARG A 34 3.32 44.22 -2.26
CA ARG A 34 4.51 44.16 -3.13
C ARG A 34 4.45 43.03 -4.14
N PHE A 35 3.76 41.93 -3.81
CA PHE A 35 3.77 40.69 -4.58
C PHE A 35 2.36 40.19 -4.86
N LYS A 36 2.19 39.54 -6.02
CA LYS A 36 1.06 38.74 -6.40
C LYS A 36 1.51 37.29 -6.39
N VAL A 37 0.85 36.42 -5.61
CA VAL A 37 1.27 35.05 -5.36
C VAL A 37 0.26 34.10 -5.99
N TYR A 38 0.74 33.21 -6.84
CA TYR A 38 -0.05 32.12 -7.41
C TYR A 38 0.42 30.82 -6.78
N ILE A 39 -0.50 30.12 -6.11
CA ILE A 39 -0.31 28.80 -5.53
C ILE A 39 -1.05 27.81 -6.41
N ILE A 40 -0.32 26.91 -7.06
CA ILE A 40 -0.90 25.85 -7.89
C ILE A 40 -0.69 24.54 -7.15
N ASP A 41 -1.77 24.02 -6.57
CA ASP A 41 -1.74 22.75 -5.86
C ASP A 41 -1.93 21.58 -6.82
N GLU A 42 -1.35 20.44 -6.48
CA GLU A 42 -1.28 19.21 -7.29
C GLU A 42 -0.89 19.48 -8.75
N VAL A 43 0.11 20.34 -8.93
CA VAL A 43 0.54 20.84 -10.25
C VAL A 43 0.86 19.73 -11.27
N HIS A 44 1.18 18.52 -10.81
CA HIS A 44 1.40 17.36 -11.68
C HIS A 44 0.14 16.93 -12.48
N MET A 45 -1.05 17.39 -12.07
CA MET A 45 -2.30 17.13 -12.78
C MET A 45 -2.52 18.04 -14.01
N LEU A 46 -1.70 19.07 -14.19
CA LEU A 46 -1.78 19.94 -15.37
C LEU A 46 -1.48 19.16 -16.66
N SER A 47 -2.20 19.49 -17.71
CA SER A 47 -1.90 18.98 -19.05
C SER A 47 -0.53 19.48 -19.57
N ILE A 48 0.07 18.73 -20.47
CA ILE A 48 1.35 19.12 -21.11
C ILE A 48 1.24 20.50 -21.78
N GLY A 49 0.09 20.79 -22.38
CA GLY A 49 -0.18 22.10 -22.97
C GLY A 49 -0.24 23.23 -21.95
N ALA A 50 -0.77 22.97 -20.74
CA ALA A 50 -0.82 23.90 -19.63
C ALA A 50 0.59 24.19 -19.10
N PHE A 51 1.42 23.17 -18.92
CA PHE A 51 2.84 23.35 -18.57
C PHE A 51 3.58 24.21 -19.59
N ASN A 52 3.39 23.95 -20.88
CA ASN A 52 4.02 24.73 -21.95
C ASN A 52 3.57 26.20 -21.95
N ALA A 53 2.32 26.47 -21.58
CA ALA A 53 1.81 27.84 -21.46
C ALA A 53 2.47 28.62 -20.32
N LEU A 54 2.84 27.93 -19.21
CA LEU A 54 3.52 28.51 -18.06
C LEU A 54 5.01 28.78 -18.29
N LEU A 55 5.66 28.05 -19.21
CA LEU A 55 7.12 28.07 -19.38
C LEU A 55 7.67 29.51 -19.54
N LYS A 56 7.08 30.31 -20.43
CA LYS A 56 7.55 31.69 -20.66
C LYS A 56 7.48 32.57 -19.42
N THR A 57 6.41 32.41 -18.64
CA THR A 57 6.18 33.19 -17.44
C THR A 57 7.11 32.75 -16.30
N LEU A 58 7.48 31.45 -16.25
CA LEU A 58 8.44 30.92 -15.30
C LEU A 58 9.91 31.24 -15.69
N GLU A 59 10.19 31.45 -16.97
CA GLU A 59 11.51 31.89 -17.45
C GLU A 59 11.79 33.37 -17.11
N GLU A 60 10.81 34.24 -17.35
CA GLU A 60 10.92 35.68 -17.14
C GLU A 60 9.69 36.19 -16.34
N PRO A 61 9.58 35.83 -15.05
CA PRO A 61 8.46 36.29 -14.24
C PRO A 61 8.58 37.78 -13.97
N PRO A 62 7.46 38.53 -13.98
CA PRO A 62 7.45 39.90 -13.49
C PRO A 62 7.98 39.98 -12.05
N ALA A 63 8.72 41.00 -11.71
CA ALA A 63 9.39 41.14 -10.41
C ALA A 63 8.43 41.11 -9.20
N TYR A 64 7.16 41.34 -9.44
CA TYR A 64 6.10 41.32 -8.43
C TYR A 64 5.32 40.00 -8.37
N VAL A 65 5.69 38.98 -9.16
CA VAL A 65 4.96 37.69 -9.21
C VAL A 65 5.78 36.59 -8.56
N ILE A 66 5.12 35.78 -7.74
CA ILE A 66 5.68 34.58 -7.12
C ILE A 66 4.78 33.40 -7.48
N PHE A 67 5.36 32.32 -8.04
CA PHE A 67 4.68 31.05 -8.22
C PHE A 67 5.12 30.06 -7.14
N ILE A 68 4.17 29.41 -6.51
CA ILE A 68 4.35 28.28 -5.60
C ILE A 68 3.66 27.08 -6.24
N LEU A 69 4.45 26.10 -6.66
CA LEU A 69 3.97 24.86 -7.28
C LEU A 69 4.05 23.75 -6.25
N ALA A 70 2.91 23.24 -5.80
CA ALA A 70 2.84 22.15 -4.86
C ALA A 70 2.49 20.84 -5.58
N THR A 71 3.10 19.72 -5.15
CA THR A 71 2.85 18.40 -5.73
C THR A 71 3.21 17.28 -4.76
N THR A 72 2.44 16.21 -4.81
CA THR A 72 2.77 14.92 -4.20
C THR A 72 3.67 14.06 -5.10
N GLU A 73 3.73 14.33 -6.42
CA GLU A 73 4.43 13.52 -7.42
C GLU A 73 5.40 14.34 -8.28
N ALA A 74 6.50 14.78 -7.68
CA ALA A 74 7.50 15.60 -8.36
C ALA A 74 8.08 14.95 -9.64
N HIS A 75 8.10 13.62 -9.72
CA HIS A 75 8.61 12.89 -10.88
C HIS A 75 7.74 13.03 -12.14
N LYS A 76 6.48 13.42 -12.01
CA LYS A 76 5.56 13.68 -13.13
C LYS A 76 5.71 15.08 -13.72
N ILE A 77 6.40 15.99 -13.02
CA ILE A 77 6.60 17.36 -13.53
C ILE A 77 7.70 17.36 -14.59
N PRO A 78 7.47 18.02 -15.75
CA PRO A 78 8.49 18.14 -16.78
C PRO A 78 9.78 18.79 -16.27
N ILE A 79 10.94 18.24 -16.68
CA ILE A 79 12.25 18.74 -16.29
C ILE A 79 12.46 20.22 -16.66
N THR A 80 11.79 20.67 -17.72
CA THR A 80 11.82 22.07 -18.18
C THR A 80 11.20 23.04 -17.15
N ILE A 81 10.23 22.58 -16.36
CA ILE A 81 9.64 23.34 -15.26
C ILE A 81 10.53 23.25 -14.04
N LEU A 82 10.95 22.03 -13.65
CA LEU A 82 11.80 21.80 -12.47
C LEU A 82 13.11 22.60 -12.53
N SER A 83 13.71 22.76 -13.72
CA SER A 83 14.96 23.51 -13.90
C SER A 83 14.82 25.02 -13.66
N ARG A 84 13.60 25.54 -13.60
CA ARG A 84 13.27 26.96 -13.38
C ARG A 84 12.69 27.26 -12.01
N CYS A 85 12.53 26.22 -11.19
CA CYS A 85 11.95 26.32 -9.86
C CYS A 85 13.00 25.97 -8.80
N GLN A 86 12.94 26.64 -7.68
CA GLN A 86 13.63 26.20 -6.48
C GLN A 86 12.82 25.08 -5.83
N ARG A 87 13.45 23.94 -5.55
CA ARG A 87 12.77 22.77 -5.01
C ARG A 87 12.93 22.70 -3.50
N TYR A 88 11.83 22.40 -2.80
CA TYR A 88 11.77 22.16 -1.37
C TYR A 88 11.05 20.83 -1.13
N ASP A 89 11.75 19.88 -0.52
CA ASP A 89 11.18 18.57 -0.19
C ASP A 89 10.70 18.56 1.25
N PHE A 90 9.38 18.46 1.42
CA PHE A 90 8.73 18.31 2.72
C PHE A 90 8.69 16.84 3.14
N LYS A 91 9.10 16.57 4.37
CA LYS A 91 9.13 15.23 4.96
C LYS A 91 7.89 14.99 5.82
N ARG A 92 7.60 13.71 6.09
CA ARG A 92 6.61 13.33 7.09
C ARG A 92 7.03 13.87 8.46
N ILE A 93 6.06 14.31 9.24
CA ILE A 93 6.28 14.83 10.58
C ILE A 93 6.34 13.64 11.54
N SER A 94 7.24 13.70 12.54
CA SER A 94 7.34 12.64 13.54
C SER A 94 6.12 12.59 14.45
N ILE A 95 5.81 11.41 14.99
CA ILE A 95 4.70 11.21 15.92
C ILE A 95 4.83 12.13 17.14
N ASP A 96 6.04 12.27 17.69
CA ASP A 96 6.29 13.13 18.84
C ASP A 96 5.99 14.61 18.54
N THR A 97 6.39 15.09 17.35
CA THR A 97 6.10 16.47 16.93
C THR A 97 4.60 16.72 16.74
N ILE A 98 3.89 15.76 16.13
CA ILE A 98 2.44 15.86 15.95
C ILE A 98 1.76 15.82 17.32
N SER A 99 2.09 14.85 18.17
CA SER A 99 1.49 14.70 19.51
C SER A 99 1.70 15.94 20.38
N ALA A 100 2.91 16.51 20.39
CA ALA A 100 3.20 17.76 21.09
C ALA A 100 2.31 18.91 20.58
N ARG A 101 2.14 19.03 19.24
CA ARG A 101 1.27 20.07 18.68
C ARG A 101 -0.21 19.87 19.03
N LEU A 102 -0.69 18.64 19.00
CA LEU A 102 -2.05 18.31 19.43
C LEU A 102 -2.26 18.67 20.92
N SER A 103 -1.28 18.36 21.79
CA SER A 103 -1.32 18.72 23.22
C SER A 103 -1.38 20.24 23.44
N GLU A 104 -0.58 21.03 22.70
CA GLU A 104 -0.66 22.49 22.75
C GLU A 104 -2.06 23.01 22.40
N LEU A 105 -2.68 22.44 21.38
CA LEU A 105 -4.03 22.82 20.94
C LEU A 105 -5.08 22.46 21.99
N MET A 106 -4.98 21.26 22.59
CA MET A 106 -5.90 20.83 23.65
C MET A 106 -5.82 21.76 24.86
N VAL A 107 -4.62 22.18 25.24
CA VAL A 107 -4.44 23.17 26.32
C VAL A 107 -5.03 24.54 25.94
N ALA A 108 -4.87 24.98 24.68
CA ALA A 108 -5.41 26.25 24.21
C ALA A 108 -6.95 26.28 24.17
N GLU A 109 -7.59 25.12 23.93
CA GLU A 109 -9.05 24.95 23.92
C GLU A 109 -9.62 24.57 25.30
N ASP A 110 -8.78 24.51 26.35
CA ASP A 110 -9.14 24.12 27.72
C ASP A 110 -9.80 22.73 27.81
N ILE A 111 -9.32 21.79 26.99
CA ILE A 111 -9.81 20.41 26.95
C ILE A 111 -8.75 19.47 27.54
N SER A 112 -9.16 18.63 28.50
CA SER A 112 -8.29 17.58 29.05
C SER A 112 -8.21 16.38 28.10
N ALA A 113 -6.98 15.92 27.81
CA ALA A 113 -6.74 14.76 26.97
C ALA A 113 -5.63 13.88 27.53
N ASP A 114 -5.81 12.58 27.43
CA ASP A 114 -4.78 11.59 27.74
C ASP A 114 -3.65 11.68 26.70
N GLU A 115 -2.40 11.70 27.14
CA GLU A 115 -1.23 11.70 26.27
C GLU A 115 -1.23 10.50 25.31
N ARG A 116 -1.67 9.34 25.78
CA ARG A 116 -1.81 8.12 24.98
C ARG A 116 -2.82 8.30 23.84
N ALA A 117 -3.92 9.01 24.09
CA ALA A 117 -4.93 9.36 23.10
C ALA A 117 -4.34 10.22 21.98
N LEU A 118 -3.64 11.31 22.34
CA LEU A 118 -3.01 12.22 21.39
C LEU A 118 -1.91 11.53 20.57
N ARG A 119 -1.11 10.68 21.23
CA ARG A 119 -0.08 9.90 20.56
C ARG A 119 -0.66 8.89 19.55
N TYR A 120 -1.81 8.31 19.89
CA TYR A 120 -2.52 7.41 18.97
C TYR A 120 -3.07 8.15 17.75
N VAL A 121 -3.69 9.32 17.93
CA VAL A 121 -4.14 10.20 16.82
C VAL A 121 -2.95 10.57 15.94
N ALA A 122 -1.81 10.96 16.53
CA ALA A 122 -0.59 11.29 15.79
C ALA A 122 -0.06 10.10 14.97
N LYS A 123 -0.14 8.89 15.51
CA LYS A 123 0.22 7.65 14.80
C LYS A 123 -0.73 7.37 13.64
N ALA A 124 -2.04 7.49 13.86
CA ALA A 124 -3.06 7.26 12.84
C ALA A 124 -2.96 8.24 11.65
N ALA A 125 -2.47 9.44 11.91
CA ALA A 125 -2.26 10.49 10.90
C ALA A 125 -1.04 10.27 9.97
N ASP A 126 -0.22 9.27 10.23
CA ASP A 126 0.91 8.83 9.37
C ASP A 126 1.81 9.97 8.87
N GLY A 127 2.14 10.90 9.77
CA GLY A 127 3.03 12.03 9.48
C GLY A 127 2.36 13.24 8.82
N SER A 128 1.03 13.26 8.71
CA SER A 128 0.24 14.38 8.20
C SER A 128 -0.38 15.18 9.34
N MET A 129 -0.01 16.45 9.48
CA MET A 129 -0.62 17.34 10.49
C MET A 129 -2.09 17.63 10.18
N ARG A 130 -2.46 17.75 8.89
CA ARG A 130 -3.85 17.98 8.47
C ARG A 130 -4.75 16.84 8.91
N ASP A 131 -4.31 15.59 8.66
CA ASP A 131 -5.08 14.41 9.04
C ASP A 131 -5.15 14.26 10.56
N ALA A 132 -4.05 14.55 11.28
CA ALA A 132 -4.04 14.55 12.73
C ALA A 132 -5.07 15.52 13.33
N LEU A 133 -5.15 16.73 12.80
CA LEU A 133 -6.14 17.73 13.23
C LEU A 133 -7.57 17.27 12.90
N SER A 134 -7.79 16.73 11.71
CA SER A 134 -9.12 16.23 11.30
C SER A 134 -9.59 15.06 12.17
N LEU A 135 -8.68 14.12 12.49
CA LEU A 135 -8.97 12.99 13.38
C LEU A 135 -9.24 13.48 14.81
N LEU A 136 -8.46 14.46 15.31
CA LEU A 136 -8.68 15.06 16.62
C LEU A 136 -10.05 15.75 16.69
N ASP A 137 -10.39 16.59 15.70
CA ASP A 137 -11.69 17.25 15.61
C ASP A 137 -12.84 16.23 15.60
N GLN A 138 -12.69 15.13 14.88
CA GLN A 138 -13.66 14.05 14.86
C GLN A 138 -13.83 13.44 16.28
N CYS A 139 -12.75 13.15 16.99
CA CYS A 139 -12.80 12.62 18.34
C CYS A 139 -13.47 13.60 19.30
N LEU A 140 -13.14 14.89 19.23
CA LEU A 140 -13.74 15.93 20.08
C LEU A 140 -15.23 16.14 19.80
N ALA A 141 -15.66 16.03 18.55
CA ALA A 141 -17.07 16.14 18.17
C ALA A 141 -17.93 15.02 18.78
N PHE A 142 -17.38 13.79 18.89
CA PHE A 142 -18.09 12.66 19.51
C PHE A 142 -18.16 12.78 21.04
N TYR A 143 -17.10 13.29 21.68
CA TYR A 143 -16.98 13.39 23.14
C TYR A 143 -16.98 14.83 23.65
N MET A 144 -17.82 15.68 23.06
CA MET A 144 -17.89 17.10 23.38
C MET A 144 -18.09 17.34 24.88
N GLY A 145 -17.19 18.13 25.48
CA GLY A 145 -17.23 18.49 26.91
C GLY A 145 -16.78 17.39 27.89
N GLN A 146 -16.19 16.31 27.39
CA GLN A 146 -15.60 15.25 28.19
C GLN A 146 -14.07 15.22 27.99
N GLU A 147 -13.37 14.62 28.96
CA GLU A 147 -11.96 14.31 28.81
C GLU A 147 -11.76 13.31 27.66
N LEU A 148 -10.81 13.60 26.74
CA LEU A 148 -10.48 12.70 25.64
C LEU A 148 -9.58 11.57 26.14
N LYS A 149 -10.18 10.41 26.43
CA LYS A 149 -9.48 9.21 26.85
C LYS A 149 -9.01 8.37 25.68
N TYR A 150 -8.03 7.51 25.92
CA TYR A 150 -7.48 6.60 24.91
C TYR A 150 -8.56 5.69 24.29
N GLU A 151 -9.44 5.11 25.13
CA GLU A 151 -10.53 4.23 24.71
C GLU A 151 -11.50 4.94 23.77
N ASN A 152 -11.80 6.23 24.05
CA ASN A 152 -12.69 7.06 23.24
C ASN A 152 -12.11 7.27 21.83
N VAL A 153 -10.80 7.48 21.72
CA VAL A 153 -10.13 7.63 20.42
C VAL A 153 -10.16 6.33 19.63
N LEU A 154 -9.91 5.19 20.29
CA LEU A 154 -10.01 3.87 19.62
C LEU A 154 -11.43 3.61 19.10
N GLU A 155 -12.45 3.99 19.85
CA GLU A 155 -13.85 3.82 19.47
C GLU A 155 -14.18 4.66 18.23
N VAL A 156 -13.86 5.95 18.23
CA VAL A 156 -14.15 6.87 17.11
C VAL A 156 -13.38 6.51 15.84
N LEU A 157 -12.11 6.13 15.98
CA LEU A 157 -11.27 5.76 14.83
C LEU A 157 -11.50 4.32 14.35
N GLY A 158 -12.38 3.58 15.00
CA GLY A 158 -12.67 2.19 14.62
C GLY A 158 -11.49 1.25 14.84
N ALA A 159 -10.53 1.64 15.66
CA ALA A 159 -9.32 0.87 15.93
C ALA A 159 -9.55 -0.20 17.00
N VAL A 160 -8.71 -1.23 16.97
CA VAL A 160 -8.74 -2.36 17.90
C VAL A 160 -7.58 -2.22 18.88
N ASP A 161 -7.81 -2.48 20.16
CA ASP A 161 -6.78 -2.41 21.17
C ASP A 161 -5.71 -3.50 20.99
N THR A 162 -4.48 -3.20 21.41
CA THR A 162 -3.34 -4.14 21.36
C THR A 162 -3.62 -5.42 22.15
N GLU A 163 -4.38 -5.34 23.24
CA GLU A 163 -4.79 -6.51 24.04
C GLU A 163 -5.62 -7.50 23.20
N VAL A 164 -6.50 -7.00 22.36
CA VAL A 164 -7.31 -7.84 21.48
C VAL A 164 -6.42 -8.57 20.46
N PHE A 165 -5.38 -7.91 19.96
CA PHE A 165 -4.41 -8.55 19.06
C PHE A 165 -3.60 -9.64 19.75
N SER A 166 -3.19 -9.42 21.01
CA SER A 166 -2.55 -10.44 21.85
C SER A 166 -3.48 -11.65 22.00
N ASP A 167 -4.74 -11.42 22.27
CA ASP A 167 -5.77 -12.46 22.41
C ASP A 167 -6.00 -13.26 21.12
N PHE A 168 -5.99 -12.57 19.96
CA PHE A 168 -6.05 -13.26 18.66
C PHE A 168 -4.79 -14.09 18.42
N PHE A 169 -3.63 -13.53 18.69
CA PHE A 169 -2.37 -14.22 18.52
C PHE A 169 -2.28 -15.49 19.39
N ARG A 170 -2.63 -15.39 20.67
CA ARG A 170 -2.69 -16.54 21.60
C ARG A 170 -3.67 -17.59 21.14
N GLY A 171 -4.85 -17.19 20.61
CA GLY A 171 -5.82 -18.11 20.02
C GLY A 171 -5.31 -18.82 18.77
N ILE A 172 -4.54 -18.12 17.93
CA ILE A 172 -3.89 -18.71 16.74
C ILE A 172 -2.86 -19.77 17.16
N VAL A 173 -2.00 -19.43 18.10
CA VAL A 173 -0.96 -20.37 18.61
C VAL A 173 -1.59 -21.56 19.31
N ALA A 174 -2.68 -21.38 20.04
CA ALA A 174 -3.45 -22.46 20.68
C ALA A 174 -4.25 -23.33 19.69
N GLY A 175 -4.40 -22.89 18.42
CA GLY A 175 -5.17 -23.65 17.42
C GLY A 175 -6.70 -23.53 17.58
N ASP A 176 -7.18 -22.54 18.36
CA ASP A 176 -8.61 -22.33 18.63
C ASP A 176 -9.30 -21.53 17.53
N ALA A 177 -9.59 -22.19 16.40
CA ALA A 177 -10.25 -21.58 15.27
C ALA A 177 -11.68 -21.07 15.60
N ILE A 178 -12.43 -21.81 16.42
CA ILE A 178 -13.81 -21.47 16.77
C ILE A 178 -13.84 -20.23 17.66
N GLY A 179 -13.00 -20.18 18.69
CA GLY A 179 -12.88 -19.02 19.56
C GLY A 179 -12.46 -17.76 18.82
N LEU A 180 -11.56 -17.88 17.83
CA LEU A 180 -11.16 -16.77 16.96
C LEU A 180 -12.30 -16.25 16.09
N ILE A 181 -13.14 -17.13 15.54
CA ILE A 181 -14.31 -16.73 14.76
C ILE A 181 -15.31 -15.95 15.63
N HIS A 182 -15.57 -16.41 16.85
CA HIS A 182 -16.42 -15.68 17.79
C HIS A 182 -15.85 -14.31 18.19
N LYS A 183 -14.52 -14.22 18.41
CA LYS A 183 -13.88 -12.94 18.65
C LYS A 183 -13.98 -12.00 17.45
N LEU A 184 -13.81 -12.52 16.23
CA LEU A 184 -13.99 -11.75 15.00
C LEU A 184 -15.43 -11.26 14.84
N GLU A 185 -16.41 -12.07 15.16
CA GLU A 185 -17.83 -11.70 15.13
C GLU A 185 -18.11 -10.51 16.06
N LYS A 186 -17.52 -10.51 17.26
CA LYS A 186 -17.62 -9.38 18.19
C LYS A 186 -17.06 -8.10 17.58
N ILE A 187 -15.88 -8.14 16.94
CA ILE A 187 -15.27 -6.99 16.24
C ILE A 187 -16.21 -6.43 15.17
N ILE A 188 -16.89 -7.32 14.42
CA ILE A 188 -17.83 -6.92 13.37
C ILE A 188 -19.09 -6.28 13.98
N ILE A 189 -19.62 -6.84 15.06
CA ILE A 189 -20.81 -6.30 15.78
C ILE A 189 -20.47 -4.92 16.36
N ASP A 190 -19.24 -4.73 16.86
CA ASP A 190 -18.75 -3.45 17.37
C ASP A 190 -18.48 -2.41 16.24
N GLY A 191 -18.79 -2.76 14.97
CA GLY A 191 -18.68 -1.85 13.82
C GLY A 191 -17.26 -1.57 13.34
N ARG A 192 -16.25 -2.37 13.73
CA ARG A 192 -14.86 -2.16 13.34
C ARG A 192 -14.62 -2.55 11.87
N ASP A 193 -13.77 -1.79 11.16
CA ASP A 193 -13.41 -2.14 9.78
C ASP A 193 -12.43 -3.32 9.72
N LEU A 194 -12.80 -4.35 8.97
CA LEU A 194 -11.97 -5.55 8.84
C LEU A 194 -10.66 -5.33 8.07
N SER A 195 -10.62 -4.36 7.16
CA SER A 195 -9.39 -4.06 6.43
C SER A 195 -8.39 -3.37 7.36
N GLN A 196 -8.87 -2.49 8.23
CA GLN A 196 -8.07 -1.86 9.28
C GLN A 196 -7.59 -2.90 10.29
N PHE A 197 -8.48 -3.78 10.77
CA PHE A 197 -8.11 -4.88 11.66
C PHE A 197 -6.98 -5.74 11.09
N VAL A 198 -7.05 -6.13 9.81
CA VAL A 198 -6.02 -6.93 9.16
C VAL A 198 -4.70 -6.18 9.04
N SER A 199 -4.73 -4.87 8.75
CA SER A 199 -3.54 -4.03 8.69
C SER A 199 -2.88 -3.89 10.05
N ASP A 200 -3.66 -3.61 11.10
CA ASP A 200 -3.16 -3.41 12.46
C ASP A 200 -2.63 -4.72 13.06
N PHE A 201 -3.32 -5.85 12.80
CA PHE A 201 -2.83 -7.15 13.23
C PHE A 201 -1.54 -7.57 12.50
N THR A 202 -1.41 -7.25 11.22
CA THR A 202 -0.15 -7.45 10.48
C THR A 202 0.98 -6.62 11.11
N TRP A 203 0.69 -5.39 11.54
CA TRP A 203 1.62 -4.53 12.26
C TRP A 203 2.03 -5.13 13.62
N TYR A 204 1.07 -5.69 14.35
CA TYR A 204 1.31 -6.41 15.60
C TYR A 204 2.26 -7.60 15.40
N LEU A 205 2.01 -8.42 14.39
CA LEU A 205 2.87 -9.55 14.02
C LEU A 205 4.28 -9.12 13.60
N ARG A 206 4.41 -8.01 12.85
CA ARG A 206 5.71 -7.43 12.51
C ARG A 206 6.48 -7.02 13.77
N ASN A 207 5.82 -6.42 14.75
CA ASN A 207 6.46 -6.04 16.00
C ASN A 207 6.93 -7.25 16.80
N LEU A 208 6.16 -8.34 16.83
CA LEU A 208 6.61 -9.64 17.38
C LEU A 208 7.86 -10.16 16.67
N MET A 209 7.88 -10.11 15.34
CA MET A 209 9.02 -10.54 14.54
C MET A 209 10.29 -9.72 14.88
N LEU A 210 10.18 -8.41 15.04
CA LEU A 210 11.29 -7.55 15.41
C LEU A 210 11.86 -7.89 16.79
N LEU A 211 10.99 -8.14 17.78
CA LEU A 211 11.42 -8.56 19.13
C LEU A 211 12.12 -9.93 19.14
N GLN A 212 11.74 -10.84 18.23
CA GLN A 212 12.39 -12.15 18.13
C GLN A 212 13.72 -12.09 17.38
N SER A 213 13.87 -11.14 16.43
CA SER A 213 15.05 -11.03 15.59
C SER A 213 16.18 -10.21 16.21
N GLN A 214 15.89 -9.29 17.14
CA GLN A 214 16.86 -8.39 17.76
C GLN A 214 16.60 -8.23 19.25
N THR A 215 17.66 -8.37 20.06
CA THR A 215 17.59 -8.30 21.54
C THR A 215 17.29 -6.88 22.05
N ASP A 216 17.43 -5.84 21.20
CA ASP A 216 17.32 -4.42 21.59
C ASP A 216 16.39 -3.65 20.64
N ALA A 217 15.21 -4.24 20.37
CA ALA A 217 14.20 -3.63 19.50
C ALA A 217 13.32 -2.58 20.24
N SER A 218 13.55 -2.33 21.52
CA SER A 218 12.74 -1.39 22.33
C SER A 218 12.74 0.03 21.77
N ASP A 219 13.86 0.50 21.21
CA ASP A 219 13.98 1.84 20.62
C ASP A 219 13.26 2.01 19.28
N VAL A 220 12.95 0.90 18.61
CA VAL A 220 12.26 0.88 17.31
C VAL A 220 10.74 0.69 17.48
N LEU A 221 10.32 0.21 18.66
CA LEU A 221 8.93 -0.08 18.97
C LEU A 221 8.35 1.04 19.84
N GLU A 222 7.69 1.98 19.17
CA GLU A 222 6.98 3.08 19.83
C GLU A 222 5.67 2.57 20.48
N MET A 223 5.79 1.95 21.68
CA MET A 223 4.67 1.36 22.41
C MET A 223 4.72 1.74 23.89
N SER A 224 3.58 1.67 24.57
CA SER A 224 3.53 1.79 26.04
C SER A 224 4.28 0.62 26.70
N GLU A 225 4.75 0.83 27.93
CA GLU A 225 5.44 -0.23 28.71
C GLU A 225 4.55 -1.47 28.92
N GLU A 226 3.25 -1.29 29.09
CA GLU A 226 2.28 -2.36 29.26
C GLU A 226 2.16 -3.20 28.00
N ASN A 227 1.96 -2.56 26.83
CA ASN A 227 1.89 -3.22 25.54
C ASN A 227 3.22 -3.91 25.17
N MET A 228 4.35 -3.33 25.58
CA MET A 228 5.67 -3.94 25.40
C MET A 228 5.81 -5.23 26.26
N LYS A 229 5.28 -5.27 27.47
CA LYS A 229 5.29 -6.50 28.30
C LYS A 229 4.47 -7.60 27.65
N LEU A 230 3.22 -7.29 27.23
CA LEU A 230 2.35 -8.23 26.51
C LEU A 230 3.04 -8.78 25.25
N LEU A 231 3.62 -7.90 24.44
CA LEU A 231 4.30 -8.28 23.22
C LEU A 231 5.51 -9.18 23.48
N LYS A 232 6.29 -8.92 24.55
CA LYS A 232 7.42 -9.77 24.99
C LYS A 232 6.97 -11.14 25.47
N GLU A 233 5.80 -11.25 26.10
CA GLU A 233 5.23 -12.55 26.50
C GLU A 233 4.78 -13.33 25.26
N ASP A 234 4.07 -12.69 24.35
CA ASP A 234 3.56 -13.30 23.14
C ASP A 234 4.70 -13.75 22.19
N ALA A 235 5.79 -12.98 22.13
CA ALA A 235 6.97 -13.34 21.35
C ALA A 235 7.61 -14.69 21.76
N LYS A 236 7.35 -15.17 22.98
CA LYS A 236 7.86 -16.46 23.48
C LYS A 236 6.98 -17.65 23.09
N LEU A 237 5.75 -17.41 22.61
CA LEU A 237 4.76 -18.45 22.36
C LEU A 237 5.00 -19.21 21.04
N THR A 238 5.74 -18.62 20.10
CA THR A 238 6.03 -19.23 18.79
C THR A 238 7.42 -18.82 18.31
N ASP A 239 7.94 -19.54 17.32
CA ASP A 239 9.22 -19.23 16.69
C ASP A 239 9.09 -18.17 15.58
N LEU A 240 10.23 -17.63 15.13
CA LEU A 240 10.29 -16.63 14.07
C LEU A 240 9.64 -17.10 12.76
N ASN A 241 9.79 -18.38 12.42
CA ASN A 241 9.22 -18.94 11.21
C ASN A 241 7.68 -18.96 11.28
N GLY A 242 7.11 -19.25 12.46
CA GLY A 242 5.68 -19.18 12.71
C GLY A 242 5.14 -17.75 12.50
N VAL A 243 5.81 -16.75 13.09
CA VAL A 243 5.42 -15.34 12.92
C VAL A 243 5.54 -14.90 11.46
N MET A 244 6.63 -15.24 10.76
CA MET A 244 6.79 -14.92 9.33
C MET A 244 5.70 -15.55 8.46
N ARG A 245 5.28 -16.78 8.80
CA ARG A 245 4.17 -17.46 8.12
C ARG A 245 2.87 -16.67 8.31
N TYR A 246 2.56 -16.22 9.54
CA TYR A 246 1.36 -15.45 9.83
C TYR A 246 1.35 -14.10 9.09
N ILE A 247 2.49 -13.40 9.07
CA ILE A 247 2.65 -12.15 8.32
C ILE A 247 2.36 -12.37 6.83
N ARG A 248 2.88 -13.45 6.23
CA ARG A 248 2.64 -13.76 4.82
C ARG A 248 1.15 -13.95 4.53
N ILE A 249 0.45 -14.77 5.32
CA ILE A 249 -0.98 -15.04 5.14
C ILE A 249 -1.79 -13.73 5.23
N PHE A 250 -1.51 -12.88 6.23
CA PHE A 250 -2.24 -11.63 6.42
C PHE A 250 -1.88 -10.54 5.41
N SER A 251 -0.63 -10.50 4.93
CA SER A 251 -0.23 -9.59 3.85
C SER A 251 -0.92 -9.93 2.52
N GLU A 252 -1.03 -11.21 2.18
CA GLU A 252 -1.78 -11.68 1.03
C GLU A 252 -3.28 -11.33 1.16
N LEU A 253 -3.85 -11.56 2.34
CA LEU A 253 -5.22 -11.20 2.67
C LEU A 253 -5.47 -9.70 2.51
N SER A 254 -4.60 -8.84 3.02
CA SER A 254 -4.73 -7.39 2.92
C SER A 254 -4.83 -6.92 1.46
N GLY A 255 -4.04 -7.51 0.57
CA GLY A 255 -4.12 -7.23 -0.88
C GLY A 255 -5.46 -7.64 -1.49
N GLN A 256 -6.03 -8.77 -1.06
CA GLN A 256 -7.28 -9.31 -1.58
C GLN A 256 -8.53 -8.59 -1.04
N LEU A 257 -8.49 -8.10 0.21
CA LEU A 257 -9.63 -7.42 0.86
C LEU A 257 -10.05 -6.12 0.17
N LYS A 258 -9.11 -5.42 -0.48
CA LYS A 258 -9.39 -4.14 -1.17
C LYS A 258 -10.47 -4.26 -2.24
N ASN A 259 -10.55 -5.41 -2.92
CA ASN A 259 -11.44 -5.65 -4.05
C ASN A 259 -12.55 -6.67 -3.75
N SER A 260 -12.67 -7.14 -2.51
CA SER A 260 -13.63 -8.19 -2.16
C SER A 260 -14.89 -7.63 -1.50
N SER A 261 -16.04 -8.15 -1.92
CA SER A 261 -17.34 -7.95 -1.25
C SER A 261 -17.55 -8.85 -0.02
N GLN A 262 -16.75 -9.93 0.11
CA GLN A 262 -16.90 -10.93 1.18
C GLN A 262 -15.73 -10.87 2.19
N LYS A 263 -15.45 -9.68 2.71
CA LYS A 263 -14.32 -9.45 3.63
C LYS A 263 -14.33 -10.40 4.83
N ARG A 264 -15.50 -10.63 5.45
CA ARG A 264 -15.67 -11.50 6.63
C ARG A 264 -15.15 -12.92 6.34
N VAL A 265 -15.65 -13.56 5.30
CA VAL A 265 -15.30 -14.95 4.96
C VAL A 265 -13.79 -15.09 4.69
N MET A 266 -13.21 -14.08 4.04
CA MET A 266 -11.76 -14.09 3.75
C MET A 266 -10.92 -14.04 5.02
N VAL A 267 -11.31 -13.20 6.00
CA VAL A 267 -10.62 -13.13 7.30
C VAL A 267 -10.80 -14.44 8.08
N GLU A 268 -12.00 -14.99 8.13
CA GLU A 268 -12.28 -16.29 8.77
C GLU A 268 -11.40 -17.41 8.19
N VAL A 269 -11.33 -17.51 6.86
CA VAL A 269 -10.48 -18.50 6.17
C VAL A 269 -8.99 -18.30 6.49
N ALA A 270 -8.52 -17.06 6.54
CA ALA A 270 -7.13 -16.76 6.92
C ALA A 270 -6.83 -17.18 8.36
N LEU A 271 -7.73 -16.90 9.31
CA LEU A 271 -7.60 -17.33 10.71
C LEU A 271 -7.54 -18.87 10.82
N ILE A 272 -8.40 -19.58 10.09
CA ILE A 272 -8.40 -21.05 10.05
C ILE A 272 -7.05 -21.57 9.48
N LYS A 273 -6.54 -20.99 8.40
CA LYS A 273 -5.24 -21.36 7.83
C LYS A 273 -4.09 -21.17 8.82
N MET A 274 -4.14 -20.11 9.63
CA MET A 274 -3.11 -19.85 10.65
C MET A 274 -3.15 -20.88 11.78
N THR A 275 -4.35 -21.31 12.22
CA THR A 275 -4.50 -22.30 13.28
C THR A 275 -4.19 -23.73 12.83
N GLN A 276 -4.28 -24.03 11.52
CA GLN A 276 -4.09 -25.38 10.96
C GLN A 276 -2.95 -25.43 9.94
N PRO A 277 -1.68 -25.57 10.38
CA PRO A 277 -0.52 -25.65 9.47
C PRO A 277 -0.60 -26.79 8.44
N ALA A 278 -1.34 -27.84 8.75
CA ALA A 278 -1.51 -28.99 7.86
C ALA A 278 -2.26 -28.63 6.56
N MET A 279 -3.13 -27.63 6.58
CA MET A 279 -3.84 -27.18 5.36
C MET A 279 -2.91 -26.51 4.34
N GLU A 280 -1.83 -25.87 4.78
CA GLU A 280 -0.81 -25.29 3.87
C GLU A 280 0.15 -26.36 3.34
N LYS A 281 0.49 -27.37 4.17
CA LYS A 281 1.35 -28.46 3.75
C LYS A 281 0.76 -29.25 2.59
N GLY A 282 -0.57 -29.44 2.58
CA GLY A 282 -1.27 -30.13 1.49
C GLY A 282 -1.09 -29.45 0.12
N LEU A 283 -1.00 -28.10 0.08
CA LEU A 283 -0.75 -27.36 -1.17
C LEU A 283 0.72 -27.46 -1.60
N ASN A 284 1.66 -27.37 -0.67
CA ASN A 284 3.08 -27.52 -0.93
C ASN A 284 3.45 -28.98 -1.25
N ASP A 285 2.83 -29.96 -0.59
CA ASP A 285 3.02 -31.38 -0.89
C ASP A 285 2.45 -31.72 -2.28
N ALA A 286 1.29 -31.17 -2.65
CA ALA A 286 0.74 -31.34 -3.99
C ALA A 286 1.61 -30.65 -5.09
N LEU A 287 2.27 -29.55 -4.79
CA LEU A 287 3.25 -28.92 -5.69
C LEU A 287 4.55 -29.74 -5.76
N MET A 288 5.04 -30.26 -4.64
CA MET A 288 6.22 -31.13 -4.61
C MET A 288 5.96 -32.46 -5.31
N ASP A 289 4.79 -33.07 -5.16
CA ASP A 289 4.38 -34.26 -5.91
C ASP A 289 4.32 -33.96 -7.41
N ARG A 290 3.84 -32.80 -7.81
CA ARG A 290 3.76 -32.38 -9.21
C ARG A 290 5.15 -32.14 -9.82
N ILE A 291 6.07 -31.57 -9.03
CA ILE A 291 7.48 -31.40 -9.40
C ILE A 291 8.13 -32.77 -9.55
N ALA A 292 7.96 -33.67 -8.58
CA ALA A 292 8.50 -35.02 -8.64
C ALA A 292 7.97 -35.84 -9.83
N VAL A 293 6.71 -35.66 -10.20
CA VAL A 293 6.13 -36.28 -11.41
C VAL A 293 6.75 -35.70 -12.69
N LEU A 294 6.98 -34.40 -12.74
CA LEU A 294 7.63 -33.74 -13.88
C LEU A 294 9.11 -34.15 -14.00
N GLU A 295 9.84 -34.24 -12.91
CA GLU A 295 11.21 -34.70 -12.86
C GLU A 295 11.33 -36.13 -13.36
N ARG A 296 10.48 -37.07 -12.90
CA ARG A 296 10.45 -38.46 -13.40
C ARG A 296 10.09 -38.51 -14.90
N ARG A 297 9.19 -37.66 -15.39
CA ARG A 297 8.91 -37.62 -16.83
C ARG A 297 10.09 -37.08 -17.65
N MET A 298 10.83 -36.14 -17.13
CA MET A 298 12.06 -35.66 -17.76
C MET A 298 13.15 -36.74 -17.77
N GLU A 299 13.36 -37.45 -16.66
CA GLU A 299 14.34 -38.56 -16.57
C GLU A 299 13.98 -39.68 -17.54
N THR A 300 12.70 -40.11 -17.55
CA THR A 300 12.25 -41.15 -18.50
C THR A 300 12.32 -40.70 -19.94
N GLY A 301 12.06 -39.40 -20.23
CA GLY A 301 12.25 -38.82 -21.57
C GLY A 301 13.70 -38.76 -22.01
N LEU A 302 14.60 -38.38 -21.11
CA LEU A 302 16.06 -38.38 -21.34
C LEU A 302 16.62 -39.82 -21.56
N GLU A 303 16.17 -40.78 -20.76
CA GLU A 303 16.55 -42.20 -20.95
C GLU A 303 16.02 -42.76 -22.27
N ALA A 304 14.78 -42.43 -22.66
CA ALA A 304 14.23 -42.84 -23.95
C ALA A 304 14.98 -42.18 -25.12
N ALA A 305 15.37 -40.91 -25.01
CA ALA A 305 16.20 -40.25 -25.99
C ALA A 305 17.61 -40.81 -26.10
N ALA A 306 18.22 -41.14 -24.94
CA ALA A 306 19.53 -41.78 -24.89
C ALA A 306 19.51 -43.21 -25.48
N ARG A 307 18.43 -43.97 -25.23
CA ARG A 307 18.24 -45.30 -25.86
C ARG A 307 18.00 -45.20 -27.37
N ALA A 308 17.27 -44.21 -27.82
CA ALA A 308 17.05 -43.94 -29.26
C ALA A 308 18.36 -43.53 -29.96
N MET A 309 19.20 -42.74 -29.35
CA MET A 309 20.53 -42.39 -29.82
C MET A 309 21.50 -43.60 -29.82
N ALA A 310 21.43 -44.43 -28.79
CA ALA A 310 22.24 -45.66 -28.71
C ALA A 310 21.77 -46.72 -29.73
N ALA A 311 20.49 -46.80 -30.05
CA ALA A 311 19.93 -47.73 -31.03
C ALA A 311 20.11 -47.24 -32.46
N GLY A 312 20.33 -45.93 -32.71
CA GLY A 312 20.58 -45.32 -34.02
C GLY A 312 22.09 -45.26 -34.39
N GLY A 313 23.00 -45.72 -33.56
CA GLY A 313 24.42 -45.78 -33.83
C GLY A 313 24.84 -47.09 -34.49
N PHE A 314 25.23 -47.04 -35.73
CA PHE A 314 25.84 -48.01 -36.65
C PHE A 314 24.93 -48.55 -37.76
N ALA A 315 24.68 -47.71 -38.73
CA ALA A 315 24.57 -48.13 -40.14
C ALA A 315 25.12 -47.02 -41.04
N ALA A 316 26.42 -46.82 -41.00
CA ALA A 316 27.14 -46.17 -42.08
C ALA A 316 27.73 -47.29 -42.95
N GLY A 317 27.08 -47.59 -44.04
CA GLY A 317 27.50 -48.56 -45.07
C GLY A 317 27.17 -48.02 -46.45
N ALA A 318 28.20 -47.46 -47.05
CA ALA A 318 28.47 -47.34 -48.50
C ALA A 318 27.42 -47.82 -49.51
N GLY A 319 27.09 -46.96 -50.48
CA GLY A 319 26.39 -47.35 -51.72
C GLY A 319 25.97 -46.20 -52.61
N ALA A 320 26.93 -45.73 -53.41
CA ALA A 320 26.80 -45.31 -54.83
C ALA A 320 25.62 -44.39 -55.31
N LEU A 321 25.98 -43.23 -55.76
CA LEU A 321 25.67 -42.49 -57.00
C LEU A 321 24.68 -43.19 -57.94
N THR A 322 23.58 -42.57 -58.23
CA THR A 322 23.17 -42.17 -59.57
C THR A 322 21.91 -41.29 -59.46
N GLY A 323 21.90 -40.24 -60.34
CA GLY A 323 20.92 -39.18 -60.34
C GLY A 323 19.55 -39.61 -60.91
N ASP A 324 18.60 -38.81 -60.70
CA ASP A 324 17.82 -38.19 -61.77
C ASP A 324 16.96 -37.03 -61.28
N ASN A 325 16.74 -36.15 -62.22
CA ASN A 325 15.96 -34.93 -62.17
C ASN A 325 14.48 -35.18 -61.88
N GLY A 326 13.80 -34.25 -61.28
CA GLY A 326 12.36 -34.17 -61.34
C GLY A 326 11.77 -33.21 -60.30
N GLY A 327 11.54 -32.01 -60.77
CA GLY A 327 11.02 -30.87 -60.06
C GLY A 327 9.54 -30.96 -59.66
N MET A 328 9.14 -29.90 -59.18
CA MET A 328 7.79 -29.33 -58.98
C MET A 328 7.30 -29.25 -57.51
N THR A 329 7.35 -28.05 -57.11
CA THR A 329 6.25 -27.10 -56.77
C THR A 329 5.72 -27.19 -55.35
N ALA A 330 5.86 -26.02 -54.77
CA ALA A 330 5.11 -25.52 -53.62
C ALA A 330 3.59 -25.66 -53.83
N ASP A 331 2.83 -25.84 -52.79
CA ASP A 331 1.83 -24.86 -52.36
C ASP A 331 0.90 -25.42 -51.30
N ALA A 332 0.53 -24.51 -50.42
CA ALA A 332 -0.79 -24.38 -49.75
C ALA A 332 -1.20 -25.49 -48.77
N ALA A 333 -1.62 -25.17 -47.55
CA ALA A 333 -2.68 -24.25 -47.24
C ALA A 333 -2.76 -23.99 -45.73
N ILE A 334 -2.71 -22.74 -45.42
CA ILE A 334 -3.34 -22.12 -44.25
C ILE A 334 -4.81 -21.92 -44.61
N GLY A 335 -5.70 -22.28 -43.78
CA GLY A 335 -7.12 -21.96 -43.97
C GLY A 335 -7.98 -22.59 -42.92
N GLY A 336 -8.43 -21.82 -42.07
CA GLY A 336 -9.73 -21.28 -41.80
C GLY A 336 -10.38 -22.10 -40.69
N THR A 337 -11.03 -21.57 -39.75
CA THR A 337 -12.21 -20.73 -39.88
C THR A 337 -12.56 -20.08 -38.56
N LEU A 338 -12.77 -18.80 -38.59
CA LEU A 338 -13.60 -18.01 -37.68
C LEU A 338 -15.03 -18.05 -38.22
N ALA A 339 -16.00 -18.36 -37.39
CA ALA A 339 -17.41 -17.92 -37.39
C ALA A 339 -18.08 -18.56 -36.21
N GLY A 340 -18.85 -17.92 -35.34
CA GLY A 340 -19.60 -16.71 -35.43
C GLY A 340 -20.79 -16.89 -34.50
N MET A 341 -21.50 -15.82 -34.21
CA MET A 341 -22.79 -15.68 -33.50
C MET A 341 -22.58 -15.37 -32.01
N GLY A 342 -22.97 -14.25 -31.44
CA GLY A 342 -24.00 -13.29 -31.85
C GLY A 342 -25.18 -13.34 -30.93
N ALA A 343 -25.32 -12.24 -30.14
CA ALA A 343 -26.55 -11.67 -29.62
C ALA A 343 -27.47 -12.49 -28.68
N LYS A 344 -27.51 -12.16 -27.42
CA LYS A 344 -28.63 -11.41 -26.80
C LYS A 344 -28.18 -10.80 -25.50
#